data_fc16ba87d95ab6efd70a6d43a385fceb
#
_entry.id   fc16ba87d95ab6efd70a6d43a385fceb
#
_cell.length_a   1.000
_cell.length_b   1.000
_cell.length_c   1.000
_cell.angle_alpha   90.00
_cell.angle_beta   90.00
_cell.angle_gamma   90.00
#
_symmetry.space_group_name_H-M   'P 1'
#
loop_
_entity.id
_entity.type
_entity.pdbx_description
1 polymer ?
#
loop_
_entity_poly.entity_id
_entity_poly.type
_entity_poly.pdbx_seq_one_letter_code
_entity_poly.pdbx_strand_id
1 'polypeptide(L)'
;MTVTEAPYRVAAETISNTCGQTISSSGVWNMMQRLGERIDEEEQYAVKEMHADRAQGEKVIPVLFEEMDGIWLHMQNSNHKKMKKQEMKVFSMYEGWDKEQKKRSSLVEKTMFAGMESSQIFHEKREALIAKKYNADEIQQRILFVSSNPCNPFSLPVFHEKKI
;
A
#
# COMPACT_ATOMS: atom_id res chain seq x y z
N MET A 1 -19.16 7.03 6.15
CA MET A 1 -18.10 7.10 7.18
C MET A 1 -17.57 5.69 7.41
N THR A 2 -16.33 5.46 7.18
CA THR A 2 -15.68 4.14 7.25
C THR A 2 -14.77 4.04 8.47
N VAL A 3 -14.29 2.84 8.80
CA VAL A 3 -13.34 2.60 9.91
C VAL A 3 -12.03 3.40 9.73
N THR A 4 -11.67 3.71 8.50
CA THR A 4 -10.49 4.54 8.18
C THR A 4 -10.65 6.02 8.56
N GLU A 5 -11.89 6.48 8.77
CA GLU A 5 -12.22 7.88 9.05
C GLU A 5 -12.71 8.10 10.49
N ALA A 6 -12.97 7.02 11.23
CA ALA A 6 -13.57 7.10 12.55
C ALA A 6 -12.99 6.04 13.52
N PRO A 7 -12.93 6.35 14.83
CA PRO A 7 -12.63 5.34 15.85
C PRO A 7 -13.60 4.16 15.78
N TYR A 8 -13.15 2.96 16.13
CA TYR A 8 -13.96 1.73 16.07
C TYR A 8 -15.33 1.85 16.75
N ARG A 9 -15.43 2.63 17.84
CA ARG A 9 -16.70 2.87 18.52
C ARG A 9 -17.70 3.63 17.61
N VAL A 10 -17.24 4.69 16.94
CA VAL A 10 -18.08 5.49 16.03
C VAL A 10 -18.44 4.69 14.80
N ALA A 11 -17.50 3.91 14.28
CA ALA A 11 -17.74 3.01 13.15
C ALA A 11 -18.79 1.95 13.51
N ALA A 12 -18.71 1.34 14.70
CA ALA A 12 -19.67 0.36 15.19
C ALA A 12 -21.08 0.96 15.32
N GLU A 13 -21.20 2.16 15.87
CA GLU A 13 -22.48 2.88 15.98
C GLU A 13 -23.06 3.18 14.60
N THR A 14 -22.24 3.70 13.67
CA THR A 14 -22.68 4.00 12.30
C THR A 14 -23.16 2.74 11.58
N ILE A 15 -22.42 1.64 11.66
CA ILE A 15 -22.80 0.36 11.03
C ILE A 15 -24.10 -0.17 11.66
N SER A 16 -24.20 -0.14 13.00
CA SER A 16 -25.40 -0.60 13.69
C SER A 16 -26.65 0.17 13.25
N ASN A 17 -26.54 1.48 13.15
CA ASN A 17 -27.65 2.35 12.71
C ASN A 17 -28.01 2.13 11.24
N THR A 18 -27.03 1.82 10.39
CA THR A 18 -27.27 1.63 8.95
C THR A 18 -27.82 0.25 8.64
N CYS A 19 -27.31 -0.79 9.31
CA CYS A 19 -27.70 -2.17 9.03
C CYS A 19 -28.84 -2.69 9.90
N GLY A 20 -29.27 -1.93 10.91
CA GLY A 20 -30.30 -2.35 11.87
C GLY A 20 -29.87 -3.52 12.79
N GLN A 21 -28.58 -3.82 12.84
CA GLN A 21 -28.00 -4.88 13.69
C GLN A 21 -26.92 -4.29 14.58
N THR A 22 -27.00 -4.58 15.88
CA THR A 22 -26.01 -4.09 16.84
C THR A 22 -24.66 -4.80 16.64
N ILE A 23 -23.62 -4.01 16.38
CA ILE A 23 -22.24 -4.47 16.38
C ILE A 23 -21.43 -3.75 17.46
N SER A 24 -20.57 -4.47 18.15
CA SER A 24 -19.65 -3.86 19.14
C SER A 24 -18.37 -3.31 18.48
N SER A 25 -17.70 -2.38 19.16
CA SER A 25 -16.37 -1.91 18.71
C SER A 25 -15.33 -3.03 18.58
N SER A 26 -15.39 -4.04 19.48
CA SER A 26 -14.56 -5.25 19.37
C SER A 26 -14.95 -6.10 18.15
N GLY A 27 -16.24 -6.14 17.81
CA GLY A 27 -16.69 -6.81 16.57
C GLY A 27 -16.11 -6.15 15.32
N VAL A 28 -16.13 -4.83 15.26
CA VAL A 28 -15.50 -4.07 14.16
C VAL A 28 -13.99 -4.30 14.13
N TRP A 29 -13.32 -4.29 15.28
CA TRP A 29 -11.90 -4.62 15.40
C TRP A 29 -11.60 -6.01 14.81
N ASN A 30 -12.34 -7.03 15.21
CA ASN A 30 -12.15 -8.40 14.72
C ASN A 30 -12.37 -8.52 13.20
N MET A 31 -13.34 -7.78 12.65
CA MET A 31 -13.54 -7.71 11.19
C MET A 31 -12.33 -7.10 10.48
N MET A 32 -11.76 -6.03 11.04
CA MET A 32 -10.58 -5.38 10.47
C MET A 32 -9.34 -6.28 10.52
N GLN A 33 -9.16 -7.05 11.62
CA GLN A 33 -8.07 -8.03 11.72
C GLN A 33 -8.19 -9.09 10.63
N ARG A 34 -9.37 -9.71 10.48
CA ARG A 34 -9.61 -10.72 9.43
C ARG A 34 -9.44 -10.16 8.03
N LEU A 35 -9.82 -8.91 7.80
CA LEU A 35 -9.58 -8.24 6.53
C LEU A 35 -8.09 -8.08 6.25
N GLY A 36 -7.32 -7.64 7.28
CA GLY A 36 -5.87 -7.50 7.18
C GLY A 36 -5.19 -8.85 6.89
N GLU A 37 -5.59 -9.92 7.58
CA GLU A 37 -5.08 -11.27 7.34
C GLU A 37 -5.34 -11.73 5.89
N ARG A 38 -6.54 -11.50 5.36
CA ARG A 38 -6.88 -11.85 3.97
C ARG A 38 -6.07 -11.04 2.96
N ILE A 39 -5.87 -9.74 3.20
CA ILE A 39 -5.03 -8.90 2.33
C ILE A 39 -3.60 -9.43 2.31
N ASP A 40 -3.04 -9.77 3.47
CA ASP A 40 -1.68 -10.33 3.56
C ASP A 40 -1.57 -11.69 2.83
N GLU A 41 -2.57 -12.58 2.97
CA GLU A 41 -2.63 -13.84 2.22
C GLU A 41 -2.68 -13.62 0.71
N GLU A 42 -3.47 -12.64 0.23
CA GLU A 42 -3.57 -12.28 -1.18
C GLU A 42 -2.24 -11.70 -1.71
N GLU A 43 -1.57 -10.86 -0.92
CA GLU A 43 -0.25 -10.32 -1.27
C GLU A 43 0.82 -11.41 -1.33
N GLN A 44 0.85 -12.31 -0.35
CA GLN A 44 1.77 -13.46 -0.36
C GLN A 44 1.50 -14.41 -1.53
N TYR A 45 0.24 -14.61 -1.88
CA TYR A 45 -0.12 -15.40 -3.06
C TYR A 45 0.39 -14.73 -4.34
N ALA A 46 0.21 -13.41 -4.48
CA ALA A 46 0.71 -12.66 -5.63
C ALA A 46 2.24 -12.76 -5.78
N VAL A 47 2.98 -12.73 -4.67
CA VAL A 47 4.44 -12.93 -4.68
C VAL A 47 4.80 -14.34 -5.17
N LYS A 48 4.08 -15.37 -4.73
CA LYS A 48 4.31 -16.75 -5.21
C LYS A 48 4.02 -16.91 -6.69
N GLU A 49 2.95 -16.28 -7.19
CA GLU A 49 2.61 -16.30 -8.61
C GLU A 49 3.67 -15.59 -9.46
N MET A 50 4.19 -14.45 -8.98
CA MET A 50 5.28 -13.76 -9.64
C MET A 50 6.57 -14.63 -9.71
N HIS A 51 6.97 -15.24 -8.60
CA HIS A 51 8.14 -16.12 -8.58
C HIS A 51 7.99 -17.38 -9.45
N ALA A 52 6.75 -17.79 -9.70
CA ALA A 52 6.43 -18.91 -10.57
C ALA A 52 6.21 -18.50 -12.04
N ASP A 53 6.49 -17.24 -12.38
CA ASP A 53 6.30 -16.66 -13.71
C ASP A 53 4.85 -16.80 -14.24
N ARG A 54 3.89 -16.73 -13.32
CA ARG A 54 2.45 -16.80 -13.62
C ARG A 54 1.71 -15.48 -13.41
N ALA A 55 2.35 -14.50 -12.78
CA ALA A 55 1.79 -13.16 -12.61
C ALA A 55 2.02 -12.35 -13.90
N GLN A 56 1.08 -12.40 -14.81
CA GLN A 56 1.13 -11.65 -16.07
C GLN A 56 -0.09 -10.73 -16.15
N GLY A 57 0.12 -9.46 -15.77
CA GLY A 57 -0.87 -8.42 -16.00
C GLY A 57 -0.99 -8.12 -17.51
N GLU A 58 -2.20 -7.87 -17.96
CA GLU A 58 -2.46 -7.65 -19.40
C GLU A 58 -2.28 -6.18 -19.79
N LYS A 59 -2.26 -5.27 -18.83
CA LYS A 59 -2.27 -3.83 -19.10
C LYS A 59 -0.88 -3.34 -19.50
N VAL A 60 -0.79 -2.80 -20.71
CA VAL A 60 0.41 -2.17 -21.25
C VAL A 60 0.35 -0.66 -21.02
N ILE A 61 1.39 -0.10 -20.43
CA ILE A 61 1.51 1.35 -20.21
C ILE A 61 2.92 1.84 -20.58
N PRO A 62 3.04 3.04 -21.14
CA PRO A 62 4.36 3.57 -21.50
C PRO A 62 5.18 3.97 -20.26
N VAL A 63 4.54 4.53 -19.24
CA VAL A 63 5.21 5.04 -18.06
C VAL A 63 4.43 4.63 -16.81
N LEU A 64 5.15 4.07 -15.82
CA LEU A 64 4.64 3.82 -14.48
C LEU A 64 5.35 4.75 -13.50
N PHE A 65 4.56 5.54 -12.76
CA PHE A 65 5.04 6.36 -11.66
C PHE A 65 4.91 5.60 -10.35
N GLU A 66 5.97 5.63 -9.56
CA GLU A 66 6.06 4.92 -8.28
C GLU A 66 6.54 5.89 -7.20
N GLU A 67 5.98 5.82 -6.01
CA GLU A 67 6.40 6.60 -4.85
C GLU A 67 6.61 5.66 -3.66
N MET A 68 7.70 5.86 -2.93
CA MET A 68 7.98 5.13 -1.69
C MET A 68 8.32 6.11 -0.58
N ASP A 69 7.73 5.88 0.60
CA ASP A 69 8.01 6.64 1.81
C ASP A 69 8.05 5.72 3.04
N GLY A 70 8.74 6.15 4.09
CA GLY A 70 8.85 5.46 5.36
C GLY A 70 8.38 6.34 6.52
N ILE A 71 7.41 5.85 7.29
CA ILE A 71 6.86 6.54 8.45
C ILE A 71 7.28 5.81 9.73
N TRP A 72 7.98 6.50 10.63
CA TRP A 72 8.39 5.93 11.91
C TRP A 72 7.28 6.06 12.96
N LEU A 73 6.71 4.92 13.36
CA LEU A 73 5.64 4.83 14.32
C LEU A 73 6.16 4.50 15.72
N HIS A 74 5.63 5.19 16.72
CA HIS A 74 5.82 4.82 18.13
C HIS A 74 4.81 3.75 18.50
N MET A 75 5.28 2.52 18.64
CA MET A 75 4.42 1.41 19.06
C MET A 75 4.19 1.46 20.57
N GLN A 76 2.98 1.10 21.00
CA GLN A 76 2.62 0.92 22.41
C GLN A 76 2.25 -0.55 22.63
N ASN A 77 2.70 -1.12 23.74
CA ASN A 77 2.22 -2.43 24.18
C ASN A 77 1.09 -2.29 25.20
N SER A 78 0.45 -3.42 25.55
CA SER A 78 -0.64 -3.49 26.53
C SER A 78 -0.27 -2.93 27.92
N ASN A 79 1.01 -2.83 28.24
CA ASN A 79 1.52 -2.32 29.52
C ASN A 79 1.97 -0.84 29.44
N HIS A 80 1.60 -0.11 28.39
CA HIS A 80 1.97 1.29 28.13
C HIS A 80 3.50 1.56 28.17
N LYS A 81 4.34 0.54 28.10
CA LYS A 81 5.78 0.71 27.95
C LYS A 81 6.10 1.18 26.55
N LYS A 82 6.97 2.19 26.43
CA LYS A 82 7.48 2.65 25.14
C LYS A 82 8.20 1.49 24.46
N MET A 83 7.67 1.05 23.33
CA MET A 83 8.33 0.09 22.45
C MET A 83 9.31 0.82 21.52
N LYS A 84 10.22 0.05 20.92
CA LYS A 84 11.10 0.54 19.86
C LYS A 84 10.24 1.10 18.71
N LYS A 85 10.70 2.21 18.12
CA LYS A 85 10.08 2.73 16.90
C LYS A 85 10.12 1.67 15.81
N GLN A 86 9.03 1.56 15.07
CA GLN A 86 8.93 0.66 13.92
C GLN A 86 8.61 1.47 12.67
N GLU A 87 9.31 1.16 11.59
CA GLU A 87 9.07 1.78 10.30
C GLU A 87 7.88 1.12 9.61
N MET A 88 6.90 1.92 9.23
CA MET A 88 5.86 1.54 8.29
C MET A 88 6.26 2.10 6.91
N LYS A 89 6.47 1.21 5.95
CA LYS A 89 6.75 1.55 4.56
C LYS A 89 5.44 1.74 3.82
N VAL A 90 5.40 2.75 2.97
CA VAL A 90 4.25 3.07 2.12
C VAL A 90 4.72 3.08 0.69
N PHE A 91 3.98 2.42 -0.17
CA PHE A 91 4.18 2.43 -1.61
C PHE A 91 2.92 2.91 -2.31
N SER A 92 3.08 3.73 -3.34
CA SER A 92 2.01 4.04 -4.28
C SER A 92 2.51 3.96 -5.72
N MET A 93 1.63 3.54 -6.63
CA MET A 93 1.87 3.57 -8.06
C MET A 93 0.68 4.16 -8.79
N TYR A 94 0.93 4.82 -9.93
CA TYR A 94 -0.10 5.44 -10.75
C TYR A 94 0.41 5.66 -12.19
N GLU A 95 -0.54 5.89 -13.11
CA GLU A 95 -0.26 5.98 -14.56
C GLU A 95 -0.05 7.42 -15.04
N GLY A 96 -0.22 8.40 -14.18
CA GLY A 96 -0.09 9.81 -14.48
C GLY A 96 -1.16 10.65 -13.79
N TRP A 97 -1.43 11.81 -14.38
CA TRP A 97 -2.38 12.78 -13.84
C TRP A 97 -3.53 13.00 -14.80
N ASP A 98 -4.75 13.07 -14.26
CA ASP A 98 -5.92 13.51 -15.00
C ASP A 98 -5.78 15.00 -15.33
N LYS A 99 -5.73 15.32 -16.63
CA LYS A 99 -5.57 16.67 -17.14
C LYS A 99 -6.89 17.43 -17.34
N GLU A 100 -8.03 16.76 -17.18
CA GLU A 100 -9.34 17.38 -17.44
C GLU A 100 -9.81 18.28 -16.31
N GLN A 101 -9.26 18.15 -15.12
CA GLN A 101 -9.64 18.98 -13.96
C GLN A 101 -8.74 20.23 -13.85
N LYS A 102 -9.30 21.39 -14.20
CA LYS A 102 -8.57 22.69 -14.17
C LYS A 102 -8.10 23.16 -12.78
N LYS A 103 -8.63 22.61 -11.69
CA LYS A 103 -8.33 23.07 -10.32
C LYS A 103 -7.66 22.05 -9.40
N ARG A 104 -7.71 20.78 -9.72
CA ARG A 104 -7.13 19.71 -8.90
C ARG A 104 -6.83 18.51 -9.79
N SER A 105 -5.56 18.20 -9.99
CA SER A 105 -5.18 16.98 -10.69
C SER A 105 -5.39 15.77 -9.76
N SER A 106 -6.05 14.75 -10.25
CA SER A 106 -6.16 13.45 -9.62
C SER A 106 -5.18 12.47 -10.25
N LEU A 107 -4.69 11.51 -9.48
CA LEU A 107 -3.82 10.46 -9.99
C LEU A 107 -4.66 9.38 -10.68
N VAL A 108 -4.24 8.99 -11.88
CA VAL A 108 -4.91 7.97 -12.68
C VAL A 108 -4.50 6.58 -12.20
N GLU A 109 -5.48 5.71 -11.93
CA GLU A 109 -5.27 4.31 -11.55
C GLU A 109 -4.35 4.11 -10.33
N LYS A 110 -4.44 5.05 -9.36
CA LYS A 110 -3.63 4.99 -8.16
C LYS A 110 -3.90 3.70 -7.36
N THR A 111 -2.84 2.97 -7.09
CA THR A 111 -2.84 1.79 -6.21
C THR A 111 -1.82 2.01 -5.11
N MET A 112 -2.14 1.60 -3.88
CA MET A 112 -1.28 1.78 -2.71
C MET A 112 -1.28 0.52 -1.86
N PHE A 113 -0.16 0.29 -1.17
CA PHE A 113 -0.11 -0.61 -0.01
C PHE A 113 0.89 -0.08 1.02
N ALA A 114 0.80 -0.58 2.24
CA ALA A 114 1.70 -0.24 3.32
C ALA A 114 1.98 -1.49 4.17
N GLY A 115 3.19 -1.58 4.71
CA GLY A 115 3.59 -2.72 5.53
C GLY A 115 4.72 -2.38 6.49
N MET A 116 4.90 -3.24 7.50
CA MET A 116 5.95 -3.13 8.51
C MET A 116 7.01 -4.23 8.37
N GLU A 117 6.89 -5.07 7.35
CA GLU A 117 7.80 -6.15 7.03
C GLU A 117 9.21 -5.64 6.64
N SER A 118 10.14 -6.57 6.48
CA SER A 118 11.50 -6.24 6.01
C SER A 118 11.47 -5.57 4.64
N SER A 119 12.49 -4.80 4.32
CA SER A 119 12.58 -4.11 3.02
C SER A 119 12.59 -5.08 1.85
N GLN A 120 13.14 -6.28 2.03
CA GLN A 120 13.13 -7.32 1.00
C GLN A 120 11.71 -7.81 0.71
N ILE A 121 10.95 -8.21 1.74
CA ILE A 121 9.56 -8.68 1.59
C ILE A 121 8.69 -7.58 0.99
N PHE A 122 8.85 -6.35 1.47
CA PHE A 122 8.12 -5.19 0.95
C PHE A 122 8.40 -4.97 -0.55
N HIS A 123 9.65 -5.16 -0.96
CA HIS A 123 10.06 -5.04 -2.36
C HIS A 123 9.45 -6.15 -3.23
N GLU A 124 9.43 -7.40 -2.75
CA GLU A 124 8.81 -8.53 -3.44
C GLU A 124 7.31 -8.31 -3.63
N LYS A 125 6.60 -7.83 -2.59
CA LYS A 125 5.18 -7.45 -2.68
C LYS A 125 4.95 -6.33 -3.70
N ARG A 126 5.83 -5.33 -3.75
CA ARG A 126 5.77 -4.25 -4.75
C ARG A 126 5.86 -4.79 -6.17
N GLU A 127 6.87 -5.59 -6.47
CA GLU A 127 7.05 -6.17 -7.80
C GLU A 127 5.89 -7.10 -8.18
N ALA A 128 5.39 -7.89 -7.23
CA ALA A 128 4.23 -8.75 -7.44
C ALA A 128 2.95 -7.96 -7.75
N LEU A 129 2.74 -6.82 -7.09
CA LEU A 129 1.61 -5.94 -7.35
C LEU A 129 1.68 -5.33 -8.76
N ILE A 130 2.88 -4.94 -9.21
CA ILE A 130 3.12 -4.43 -10.56
C ILE A 130 2.87 -5.54 -11.59
N ALA A 131 3.47 -6.70 -11.41
CA ALA A 131 3.33 -7.84 -12.33
C ALA A 131 1.89 -8.37 -12.41
N LYS A 132 1.11 -8.27 -11.33
CA LYS A 132 -0.32 -8.63 -11.33
C LYS A 132 -1.17 -7.69 -12.18
N LYS A 133 -0.82 -6.40 -12.22
CA LYS A 133 -1.64 -5.37 -12.87
C LYS A 133 -1.19 -5.06 -14.30
N TYR A 134 0.11 -5.06 -14.52
CA TYR A 134 0.71 -4.64 -15.78
C TYR A 134 1.52 -5.76 -16.44
N ASN A 135 1.62 -5.69 -17.77
CA ASN A 135 2.67 -6.43 -18.46
C ASN A 135 4.02 -5.75 -18.17
N ALA A 136 4.73 -6.28 -17.17
CA ALA A 136 5.94 -5.65 -16.65
C ALA A 136 7.06 -5.53 -17.69
N ASP A 137 7.10 -6.44 -18.69
CA ASP A 137 8.10 -6.45 -19.76
C ASP A 137 7.85 -5.36 -20.80
N GLU A 138 6.60 -4.89 -20.93
CA GLU A 138 6.22 -3.86 -21.88
C GLU A 138 6.14 -2.44 -21.28
N ILE A 139 6.43 -2.26 -20.01
CA ILE A 139 6.57 -0.94 -19.39
C ILE A 139 7.87 -0.30 -19.92
N GLN A 140 7.73 0.75 -20.73
CA GLN A 140 8.90 1.42 -21.34
C GLN A 140 9.75 2.18 -20.30
N GLN A 141 9.10 2.79 -19.31
CA GLN A 141 9.78 3.56 -18.26
C GLN A 141 9.08 3.41 -16.91
N ARG A 142 9.89 3.17 -15.87
CA ARG A 142 9.46 3.23 -14.46
C ARG A 142 10.16 4.40 -13.78
N ILE A 143 9.39 5.31 -13.19
CA ILE A 143 9.89 6.51 -12.50
C ILE A 143 9.59 6.35 -11.01
N LEU A 144 10.63 6.10 -10.22
CA LEU A 144 10.54 5.93 -8.78
C LEU A 144 10.94 7.20 -8.04
N PHE A 145 10.02 7.73 -7.22
CA PHE A 145 10.28 8.79 -6.26
C PHE A 145 10.44 8.16 -4.86
N VAL A 146 11.57 8.40 -4.24
CA VAL A 146 11.81 7.99 -2.85
C VAL A 146 11.87 9.24 -2.01
N SER A 147 11.01 9.34 -0.99
CA SER A 147 11.08 10.46 -0.05
C SER A 147 12.38 10.37 0.76
N SER A 148 13.23 11.36 0.61
CA SER A 148 14.48 11.49 1.36
C SER A 148 14.18 12.02 2.77
N ASN A 149 13.76 11.15 3.66
CA ASN A 149 13.75 11.48 5.07
C ASN A 149 15.21 11.49 5.57
N PRO A 150 15.75 12.60 6.11
CA PRO A 150 17.16 12.69 6.51
C PRO A 150 17.59 11.68 7.58
N CYS A 151 16.65 10.93 8.15
CA CYS A 151 16.90 9.83 9.09
C CYS A 151 16.95 8.45 8.43
N ASN A 152 16.81 8.35 7.11
CA ASN A 152 16.88 7.07 6.40
C ASN A 152 18.25 6.93 5.72
N PRO A 153 19.10 5.95 6.11
CA PRO A 153 20.40 5.73 5.46
C PRO A 153 20.31 5.29 3.98
N PHE A 154 19.11 5.10 3.45
CA PHE A 154 18.86 4.78 2.04
C PHE A 154 18.40 5.98 1.21
N SER A 155 18.56 7.21 1.70
CA SER A 155 18.20 8.44 0.98
C SER A 155 19.22 8.76 -0.12
N LEU A 156 19.17 8.01 -1.20
CA LEU A 156 19.72 8.45 -2.49
C LEU A 156 18.54 8.55 -3.48
N PRO A 157 18.45 9.63 -4.27
CA PRO A 157 17.54 9.66 -5.39
C PRO A 157 18.04 8.62 -6.42
N VAL A 158 17.50 7.42 -6.34
CA VAL A 158 17.83 6.37 -7.31
C VAL A 158 16.89 6.53 -8.48
N PHE A 159 17.33 7.26 -9.49
CA PHE A 159 16.75 7.20 -10.81
C PHE A 159 17.14 5.85 -11.41
N HIS A 160 16.27 4.87 -11.36
CA HIS A 160 16.42 3.67 -12.17
C HIS A 160 15.69 3.89 -13.48
N GLU A 161 16.41 4.43 -14.46
CA GLU A 161 16.07 4.20 -15.87
C GLU A 161 16.45 2.74 -16.18
N LYS A 162 15.47 1.87 -16.28
CA LYS A 162 15.65 0.61 -16.99
C LYS A 162 15.39 0.93 -18.47
N LYS A 163 16.46 1.25 -19.21
CA LYS A 163 16.45 1.08 -20.66
C LYS A 163 16.58 -0.43 -20.91
N ILE A 164 15.57 -0.98 -21.54
CA ILE A 164 15.64 -2.29 -22.21
C ILE A 164 16.48 -2.11 -23.48
#